data_d74525e03b4c424a5d4c6889a6dded84
#
_entry.id   d74525e03b4c424a5d4c6889a6dded84
#
_cell.length_a   1.000
_cell.length_b   1.000
_cell.length_c   1.000
_cell.angle_alpha   90.00
_cell.angle_beta   90.00
_cell.angle_gamma   90.00
#
_symmetry.space_group_name_H-M   'P 1'
#
loop_
_entity.id
_entity.type
_entity.pdbx_description
1 polymer ?
#
loop_
_entity_poly.entity_id
_entity_poly.type
_entity_poly.pdbx_seq_one_letter_code
_entity_poly.pdbx_strand_id
1 'polypeptide(L)'
;MRFRTLYLVLCGLLLGHAATAAEPPTAPTPPTQPAEGPGGADYRHASVHQWHFGEGAREYWVFTPEQPVPGNAPLVIFLHGWSVMQPDLYRAWIDHIVRRGMVVVYPRYQPDLKTPNADFLDNAAGALGAALRRLQAGERGVRPRLNQVAYLGHSAGGLLAANLAAASERLKLPAAKALMVVEPGKSQGKRWDGVAQERLSGLAKGTLLLAVCGDEDSHVACTDAKRIYRQSRHIPPSDKNLLLLRSDRHGAPPLLANHAAPTAPVFGPQYPKEEDSDWLLDRVEKRLEVQPAEGRYTGHDPRVIDALDWYGTWKLFDGLTDAAFYNRNRQYALGATPEQTGMGQWSDGTPVKPIKVLK
;
A
#
# COMPACT_ATOMS: atom_id res chain seq x y z
N MET A 1 -66.85 75.69 -17.65
CA MET A 1 -65.55 75.55 -16.97
C MET A 1 -65.35 74.15 -16.51
N ARG A 2 -64.47 73.37 -17.17
CA ARG A 2 -64.17 71.94 -16.78
C ARG A 2 -62.70 71.91 -16.38
N PHE A 3 -62.44 71.60 -15.08
CA PHE A 3 -61.13 71.36 -14.56
C PHE A 3 -60.72 69.90 -14.88
N ARG A 4 -59.57 69.73 -15.58
CA ARG A 4 -58.91 68.44 -15.78
C ARG A 4 -57.83 68.27 -14.71
N THR A 5 -57.99 67.30 -13.81
CA THR A 5 -57.01 66.91 -12.83
C THR A 5 -55.98 65.96 -13.48
N LEU A 6 -54.72 66.38 -13.42
CA LEU A 6 -53.56 65.60 -13.95
C LEU A 6 -53.02 64.70 -12.82
N TYR A 7 -53.08 63.39 -12.98
CA TYR A 7 -52.39 62.44 -12.07
C TYR A 7 -50.97 62.19 -12.59
N LEU A 8 -49.97 62.55 -11.78
CA LEU A 8 -48.58 62.18 -11.97
C LEU A 8 -48.41 60.78 -11.31
N VAL A 9 -48.08 59.78 -12.15
CA VAL A 9 -47.68 58.45 -11.66
C VAL A 9 -46.17 58.48 -11.49
N LEU A 10 -45.68 58.41 -10.25
CA LEU A 10 -44.28 58.28 -9.92
C LEU A 10 -43.92 56.78 -9.95
N CYS A 11 -43.25 56.34 -11.04
CA CYS A 11 -42.62 54.99 -11.09
C CYS A 11 -41.32 54.97 -10.30
N GLY A 12 -41.36 54.43 -9.07
CA GLY A 12 -40.14 54.16 -8.30
C GLY A 12 -39.42 52.92 -8.85
N LEU A 13 -38.25 53.11 -9.41
CA LEU A 13 -37.31 52.04 -9.78
C LEU A 13 -36.70 51.45 -8.48
N LEU A 14 -37.20 50.29 -8.05
CA LEU A 14 -36.53 49.48 -7.05
C LEU A 14 -35.37 48.75 -7.75
N LEU A 15 -34.15 49.27 -7.61
CA LEU A 15 -32.91 48.54 -7.91
C LEU A 15 -32.71 47.43 -6.84
N GLY A 16 -33.21 46.23 -7.14
CA GLY A 16 -32.92 45.04 -6.36
C GLY A 16 -31.42 44.67 -6.52
N HIS A 17 -30.66 44.91 -5.45
CA HIS A 17 -29.33 44.31 -5.35
C HIS A 17 -29.50 42.81 -5.19
N ALA A 18 -29.27 42.05 -6.26
CA ALA A 18 -29.09 40.59 -6.15
C ALA A 18 -27.79 40.34 -5.35
N ALA A 19 -27.92 40.00 -4.09
CA ALA A 19 -26.81 39.48 -3.35
C ALA A 19 -26.42 38.11 -3.98
N THR A 20 -25.29 38.08 -4.70
CA THR A 20 -24.69 36.82 -5.11
C THR A 20 -24.35 36.06 -3.85
N ALA A 21 -25.10 34.98 -3.58
CA ALA A 21 -24.74 34.04 -2.52
C ALA A 21 -23.31 33.54 -2.83
N ALA A 22 -22.38 33.78 -1.93
CA ALA A 22 -21.05 33.23 -2.03
C ALA A 22 -21.19 31.70 -2.06
N GLU A 23 -20.57 31.05 -3.06
CA GLU A 23 -20.50 29.59 -3.07
C GLU A 23 -19.92 29.11 -1.73
N PRO A 24 -20.49 28.05 -1.12
CA PRO A 24 -19.93 27.50 0.10
C PRO A 24 -18.47 27.15 -0.14
N PRO A 25 -17.58 27.43 0.81
CA PRO A 25 -16.15 27.14 0.64
C PRO A 25 -15.98 25.65 0.31
N THR A 26 -15.31 25.36 -0.79
CA THR A 26 -14.98 23.98 -1.17
C THR A 26 -14.09 23.36 -0.08
N ALA A 27 -14.40 22.12 0.34
CA ALA A 27 -13.58 21.43 1.32
C ALA A 27 -12.13 21.28 0.81
N PRO A 28 -11.11 21.39 1.68
CA PRO A 28 -9.73 21.18 1.31
C PRO A 28 -9.52 19.81 0.67
N THR A 29 -8.66 19.73 -0.36
CA THR A 29 -8.32 18.47 -1.02
C THR A 29 -7.04 17.85 -0.42
N PRO A 30 -6.91 16.51 -0.44
CA PRO A 30 -5.70 15.84 0.03
C PRO A 30 -4.45 16.24 -0.77
N PRO A 31 -3.24 16.10 -0.20
CA PRO A 31 -2.01 16.35 -0.94
C PRO A 31 -1.84 15.37 -2.11
N THR A 32 -1.29 15.86 -3.20
CA THR A 32 -0.94 15.07 -4.37
C THR A 32 0.37 14.31 -4.16
N GLN A 33 0.67 13.35 -5.04
CA GLN A 33 1.94 12.63 -5.00
C GLN A 33 3.12 13.61 -5.08
N PRO A 34 4.17 13.45 -4.25
CA PRO A 34 5.38 14.25 -4.34
C PRO A 34 6.03 14.12 -5.72
N ALA A 35 6.62 15.19 -6.24
CA ALA A 35 7.34 15.14 -7.51
C ALA A 35 8.61 14.27 -7.41
N GLU A 36 9.29 14.30 -6.27
CA GLU A 36 10.60 13.68 -6.06
C GLU A 36 10.71 12.98 -4.70
N GLY A 37 11.71 12.11 -4.57
CA GLY A 37 12.09 11.43 -3.34
C GLY A 37 11.24 10.20 -3.02
N PRO A 38 11.35 9.64 -1.79
CA PRO A 38 10.56 8.50 -1.35
C PRO A 38 9.05 8.77 -1.44
N GLY A 39 8.30 7.89 -2.12
CA GLY A 39 6.88 8.06 -2.45
C GLY A 39 6.61 8.94 -3.67
N GLY A 40 7.64 9.59 -4.22
CA GLY A 40 7.54 10.53 -5.33
C GLY A 40 7.43 9.90 -6.72
N ALA A 41 7.14 10.76 -7.71
CA ALA A 41 6.94 10.38 -9.11
C ALA A 41 8.22 10.48 -9.97
N ASP A 42 9.40 10.65 -9.37
CA ASP A 42 10.71 10.70 -10.02
C ASP A 42 11.19 9.32 -10.49
N TYR A 43 10.41 8.70 -11.36
CA TYR A 43 10.64 7.35 -11.83
C TYR A 43 11.85 7.26 -12.78
N ARG A 44 12.66 6.19 -12.60
CA ARG A 44 13.84 5.89 -13.44
C ARG A 44 13.48 5.13 -14.69
N HIS A 45 12.33 4.47 -14.71
CA HIS A 45 11.83 3.63 -15.79
C HIS A 45 10.44 4.09 -16.19
N ALA A 46 10.20 4.22 -17.49
CA ALA A 46 8.95 4.76 -18.01
C ALA A 46 7.79 3.77 -17.86
N SER A 47 8.07 2.47 -17.99
CA SER A 47 7.05 1.43 -18.01
C SER A 47 7.45 0.18 -17.22
N VAL A 48 6.47 -0.70 -17.04
CA VAL A 48 6.59 -1.98 -16.35
C VAL A 48 6.18 -3.09 -17.29
N HIS A 49 7.01 -4.13 -17.38
CA HIS A 49 6.64 -5.36 -18.07
C HIS A 49 6.18 -6.40 -17.05
N GLN A 50 5.03 -7.03 -17.32
CA GLN A 50 4.46 -8.10 -16.52
C GLN A 50 4.63 -9.45 -17.20
N TRP A 51 5.06 -10.42 -16.42
CA TRP A 51 5.17 -11.82 -16.82
C TRP A 51 4.34 -12.67 -15.87
N HIS A 52 3.68 -13.70 -16.39
CA HIS A 52 2.85 -14.62 -15.62
C HIS A 52 3.33 -16.05 -15.86
N PHE A 53 3.44 -16.85 -14.79
CA PHE A 53 4.00 -18.21 -14.84
C PHE A 53 3.34 -19.11 -13.80
N GLY A 54 3.43 -20.43 -14.07
CA GLY A 54 2.96 -21.46 -13.15
C GLY A 54 1.44 -21.62 -13.19
N GLU A 55 0.95 -22.47 -12.31
CA GLU A 55 -0.47 -22.80 -12.19
C GLU A 55 -0.83 -23.06 -10.71
N GLY A 56 -2.05 -22.74 -10.32
CA GLY A 56 -2.59 -22.96 -8.98
C GLY A 56 -1.74 -22.34 -7.89
N ALA A 57 -1.35 -23.11 -6.88
CA ALA A 57 -0.52 -22.63 -5.77
C ALA A 57 0.93 -22.31 -6.13
N ARG A 58 1.36 -22.64 -7.33
CA ARG A 58 2.71 -22.36 -7.86
C ARG A 58 2.70 -21.22 -8.88
N GLU A 59 1.58 -20.60 -9.09
CA GLU A 59 1.41 -19.44 -9.95
C GLU A 59 2.08 -18.20 -9.36
N TYR A 60 2.68 -17.38 -10.22
CA TYR A 60 3.30 -16.13 -9.80
C TYR A 60 3.42 -15.15 -10.95
N TRP A 61 3.44 -13.89 -10.62
CA TRP A 61 3.76 -12.80 -11.54
C TRP A 61 5.16 -12.26 -11.25
N VAL A 62 5.81 -11.81 -12.32
CA VAL A 62 7.08 -11.10 -12.25
C VAL A 62 6.90 -9.76 -12.96
N PHE A 63 7.25 -8.68 -12.28
CA PHE A 63 7.21 -7.34 -12.83
C PHE A 63 8.65 -6.81 -12.94
N THR A 64 9.02 -6.35 -14.13
CA THR A 64 10.36 -5.88 -14.41
C THR A 64 10.34 -4.45 -14.95
N PRO A 65 11.36 -3.62 -14.60
CA PRO A 65 11.50 -2.29 -15.18
C PRO A 65 11.71 -2.36 -16.69
N GLU A 66 11.08 -1.43 -17.40
CA GLU A 66 11.21 -1.27 -18.85
C GLU A 66 11.48 0.20 -19.19
N GLN A 67 12.22 0.42 -20.28
CA GLN A 67 12.55 1.76 -20.79
C GLN A 67 13.27 2.67 -19.75
N PRO A 68 14.58 2.35 -19.46
CA PRO A 68 15.38 1.26 -19.96
C PRO A 68 15.25 -0.03 -19.15
N VAL A 69 15.58 -1.18 -19.73
CA VAL A 69 15.68 -2.45 -19.00
C VAL A 69 17.04 -2.51 -18.29
N PRO A 70 17.10 -2.65 -16.95
CA PRO A 70 18.37 -2.77 -16.24
C PRO A 70 18.93 -4.20 -16.35
N GLY A 71 20.24 -4.37 -16.45
CA GLY A 71 20.87 -5.71 -16.46
C GLY A 71 20.70 -6.43 -15.11
N ASN A 72 20.72 -5.69 -14.00
CA ASN A 72 20.53 -6.20 -12.64
C ASN A 72 19.68 -5.22 -11.82
N ALA A 73 18.81 -5.75 -10.94
CA ALA A 73 17.96 -4.94 -10.08
C ALA A 73 17.77 -5.57 -8.69
N PRO A 74 17.50 -4.80 -7.63
CA PRO A 74 17.03 -5.34 -6.36
C PRO A 74 15.72 -6.11 -6.54
N LEU A 75 15.45 -7.03 -5.61
CA LEU A 75 14.27 -7.89 -5.63
C LEU A 75 13.31 -7.51 -4.52
N VAL A 76 12.04 -7.39 -4.86
CA VAL A 76 10.94 -7.30 -3.90
C VAL A 76 10.05 -8.54 -4.03
N ILE A 77 9.80 -9.19 -2.90
CA ILE A 77 8.84 -10.28 -2.77
C ILE A 77 7.58 -9.67 -2.16
N PHE A 78 6.52 -9.56 -2.96
CA PHE A 78 5.26 -8.92 -2.57
C PHE A 78 4.21 -9.98 -2.26
N LEU A 79 3.74 -10.04 -1.01
CA LEU A 79 2.77 -11.01 -0.51
C LEU A 79 1.40 -10.34 -0.32
N HIS A 80 0.39 -10.87 -1.00
CA HIS A 80 -0.96 -10.31 -1.01
C HIS A 80 -1.77 -10.60 0.25
N GLY A 81 -2.88 -9.90 0.45
CA GLY A 81 -3.88 -10.21 1.48
C GLY A 81 -4.67 -11.48 1.15
N TRP A 82 -5.31 -12.06 2.17
CA TRP A 82 -6.18 -13.24 1.97
C TRP A 82 -7.26 -12.93 0.92
N SER A 83 -7.45 -13.82 -0.04
CA SER A 83 -8.35 -13.73 -1.20
C SER A 83 -7.92 -12.77 -2.33
N VAL A 84 -6.84 -12.03 -2.19
CA VAL A 84 -6.32 -11.13 -3.24
C VAL A 84 -5.29 -11.86 -4.10
N MET A 85 -5.74 -12.88 -4.80
CA MET A 85 -4.88 -13.81 -5.52
C MET A 85 -4.24 -13.22 -6.77
N GLN A 86 -4.83 -12.16 -7.32
CA GLN A 86 -4.35 -11.41 -8.48
C GLN A 86 -3.64 -10.11 -8.05
N PRO A 87 -2.65 -9.61 -8.82
CA PRO A 87 -1.90 -8.42 -8.43
C PRO A 87 -2.65 -7.10 -8.60
N ASP A 88 -3.83 -7.10 -9.25
CA ASP A 88 -4.53 -5.89 -9.69
C ASP A 88 -4.86 -4.92 -8.55
N LEU A 89 -5.21 -5.43 -7.37
CA LEU A 89 -5.48 -4.59 -6.19
C LEU A 89 -4.25 -3.86 -5.63
N TYR A 90 -3.04 -4.27 -6.00
CA TYR A 90 -1.79 -3.61 -5.59
C TYR A 90 -1.03 -3.05 -6.78
N ARG A 91 -1.66 -2.98 -7.95
CA ARG A 91 -0.98 -2.73 -9.21
C ARG A 91 -0.22 -1.41 -9.23
N ALA A 92 -0.80 -0.31 -8.76
CA ALA A 92 -0.12 0.97 -8.75
C ALA A 92 1.09 0.98 -7.82
N TRP A 93 1.01 0.31 -6.66
CA TRP A 93 2.14 0.18 -5.77
C TRP A 93 3.25 -0.69 -6.37
N ILE A 94 2.88 -1.80 -7.01
CA ILE A 94 3.83 -2.64 -7.75
C ILE A 94 4.50 -1.83 -8.86
N ASP A 95 3.73 -1.09 -9.66
CA ASP A 95 4.27 -0.24 -10.75
C ASP A 95 5.19 0.84 -10.20
N HIS A 96 4.84 1.47 -9.07
CA HIS A 96 5.70 2.44 -8.38
C HIS A 96 7.05 1.82 -8.02
N ILE A 97 7.05 0.67 -7.34
CA ILE A 97 8.27 -0.06 -6.93
C ILE A 97 9.14 -0.40 -8.15
N VAL A 98 8.51 -0.92 -9.21
CA VAL A 98 9.22 -1.37 -10.41
C VAL A 98 9.78 -0.19 -11.20
N ARG A 99 9.02 0.88 -11.38
CA ARG A 99 9.47 2.10 -12.08
C ARG A 99 10.60 2.81 -11.33
N ARG A 100 10.75 2.58 -10.02
CA ARG A 100 11.91 3.03 -9.24
C ARG A 100 13.13 2.13 -9.40
N GLY A 101 13.05 1.03 -10.15
CA GLY A 101 14.16 0.19 -10.59
C GLY A 101 14.32 -1.13 -9.83
N MET A 102 13.27 -1.67 -9.28
CA MET A 102 13.25 -2.98 -8.62
C MET A 102 12.45 -4.01 -9.41
N VAL A 103 12.82 -5.28 -9.30
CA VAL A 103 12.00 -6.40 -9.79
C VAL A 103 11.03 -6.79 -8.67
N VAL A 104 9.76 -7.01 -9.01
CA VAL A 104 8.76 -7.54 -8.06
C VAL A 104 8.38 -8.95 -8.46
N VAL A 105 8.36 -9.87 -7.50
CA VAL A 105 7.75 -11.19 -7.62
C VAL A 105 6.54 -11.25 -6.71
N TYR A 106 5.39 -11.58 -7.28
CA TYR A 106 4.11 -11.71 -6.61
C TYR A 106 3.64 -13.17 -6.70
N PRO A 107 3.84 -14.01 -5.68
CA PRO A 107 3.42 -15.40 -5.68
C PRO A 107 1.94 -15.52 -5.32
N ARG A 108 1.18 -16.31 -6.09
CA ARG A 108 -0.18 -16.72 -5.75
C ARG A 108 -0.13 -17.94 -4.83
N TYR A 109 0.05 -17.72 -3.56
CA TYR A 109 0.17 -18.80 -2.57
C TYR A 109 -1.17 -19.40 -2.13
N GLN A 110 -2.25 -18.76 -2.54
CA GLN A 110 -3.64 -19.15 -2.26
C GLN A 110 -4.40 -19.30 -3.58
N PRO A 111 -4.42 -20.49 -4.21
CA PRO A 111 -5.10 -20.68 -5.49
C PRO A 111 -6.61 -20.50 -5.41
N ASP A 112 -7.21 -20.74 -4.23
CA ASP A 112 -8.63 -20.57 -3.96
C ASP A 112 -8.91 -20.28 -2.48
N LEU A 113 -10.18 -20.03 -2.14
CA LEU A 113 -10.62 -19.71 -0.79
C LEU A 113 -10.65 -20.91 0.16
N LYS A 114 -10.46 -22.14 -0.35
CA LYS A 114 -10.45 -23.40 0.43
C LYS A 114 -9.04 -23.83 0.79
N THR A 115 -8.03 -23.17 0.20
CA THR A 115 -6.62 -23.46 0.48
C THR A 115 -6.33 -23.31 1.97
N PRO A 116 -5.83 -24.35 2.66
CA PRO A 116 -5.50 -24.25 4.07
C PRO A 116 -4.40 -23.19 4.31
N ASN A 117 -4.56 -22.37 5.34
CA ASN A 117 -3.56 -21.34 5.68
C ASN A 117 -2.20 -21.95 6.04
N ALA A 118 -2.16 -23.19 6.50
CA ALA A 118 -0.92 -23.93 6.77
C ALA A 118 -0.07 -24.15 5.52
N ASP A 119 -0.69 -24.20 4.33
CA ASP A 119 0.01 -24.46 3.07
C ASP A 119 0.62 -23.18 2.46
N PHE A 120 0.23 -21.99 2.93
CA PHE A 120 0.63 -20.72 2.34
C PHE A 120 2.15 -20.53 2.29
N LEU A 121 2.85 -20.91 3.35
CA LEU A 121 4.31 -20.76 3.41
C LEU A 121 5.02 -21.59 2.35
N ASP A 122 4.66 -22.86 2.23
CA ASP A 122 5.29 -23.79 1.28
C ASP A 122 4.87 -23.48 -0.17
N ASN A 123 3.62 -23.06 -0.37
CA ASN A 123 3.13 -22.61 -1.66
C ASN A 123 3.92 -21.38 -2.14
N ALA A 124 4.04 -20.36 -1.30
CA ALA A 124 4.78 -19.15 -1.63
C ALA A 124 6.28 -19.45 -1.86
N ALA A 125 6.90 -20.25 -0.99
CA ALA A 125 8.31 -20.64 -1.15
C ALA A 125 8.55 -21.40 -2.46
N GLY A 126 7.64 -22.29 -2.85
CA GLY A 126 7.74 -23.02 -4.10
C GLY A 126 7.62 -22.13 -5.34
N ALA A 127 6.67 -21.21 -5.37
CA ALA A 127 6.49 -20.23 -6.42
C ALA A 127 7.72 -19.31 -6.53
N LEU A 128 8.20 -18.79 -5.38
CA LEU A 128 9.42 -17.95 -5.32
C LEU A 128 10.65 -18.69 -5.81
N GLY A 129 10.85 -19.95 -5.42
CA GLY A 129 11.96 -20.77 -5.92
C GLY A 129 11.94 -20.92 -7.43
N ALA A 130 10.76 -21.09 -8.04
CA ALA A 130 10.61 -21.16 -9.50
C ALA A 130 10.90 -19.80 -10.15
N ALA A 131 10.38 -18.70 -9.61
CA ALA A 131 10.63 -17.36 -10.10
C ALA A 131 12.12 -16.99 -10.06
N LEU A 132 12.80 -17.29 -8.94
CA LEU A 132 14.23 -17.02 -8.77
C LEU A 132 15.09 -17.77 -9.77
N ARG A 133 14.81 -19.05 -10.05
CA ARG A 133 15.55 -19.82 -11.07
C ARG A 133 15.45 -19.16 -12.44
N ARG A 134 14.24 -18.74 -12.86
CA ARG A 134 14.05 -18.06 -14.16
C ARG A 134 14.77 -16.72 -14.25
N LEU A 135 14.63 -15.92 -13.19
CA LEU A 135 15.28 -14.61 -13.14
C LEU A 135 16.81 -14.72 -13.12
N GLN A 136 17.37 -15.69 -12.38
CA GLN A 136 18.82 -15.91 -12.36
C GLN A 136 19.35 -16.43 -13.70
N ALA A 137 18.56 -17.23 -14.43
CA ALA A 137 18.90 -17.64 -15.80
C ALA A 137 18.89 -16.47 -16.79
N GLY A 138 18.36 -15.30 -16.39
CA GLY A 138 18.30 -14.12 -17.25
C GLY A 138 17.22 -14.20 -18.33
N GLU A 139 16.26 -15.09 -18.18
CA GLU A 139 15.17 -15.32 -19.16
C GLU A 139 14.37 -14.05 -19.50
N ARG A 140 14.45 -13.01 -18.66
CA ARG A 140 13.69 -11.75 -18.81
C ARG A 140 14.56 -10.50 -18.90
N GLY A 141 15.83 -10.67 -19.29
CA GLY A 141 16.76 -9.56 -19.51
C GLY A 141 17.29 -8.89 -18.24
N VAL A 142 16.64 -9.13 -17.09
CA VAL A 142 16.99 -8.55 -15.79
C VAL A 142 17.31 -9.67 -14.80
N ARG A 143 18.43 -9.54 -14.06
CA ARG A 143 18.80 -10.46 -12.98
C ARG A 143 18.59 -9.84 -11.61
N PRO A 144 18.01 -10.56 -10.64
CA PRO A 144 17.84 -10.05 -9.29
C PRO A 144 19.17 -10.03 -8.55
N ARG A 145 19.43 -8.95 -7.80
CA ARG A 145 20.53 -8.88 -6.84
C ARG A 145 20.10 -9.55 -5.54
N LEU A 146 20.48 -10.80 -5.33
CA LEU A 146 20.05 -11.59 -4.18
C LEU A 146 20.60 -11.10 -2.82
N ASN A 147 21.53 -10.16 -2.82
CA ASN A 147 22.00 -9.44 -1.63
C ASN A 147 21.23 -8.12 -1.36
N GLN A 148 20.25 -7.79 -2.21
CA GLN A 148 19.37 -6.62 -2.10
C GLN A 148 17.92 -7.07 -2.24
N VAL A 149 17.38 -7.72 -1.20
CA VAL A 149 16.05 -8.31 -1.21
C VAL A 149 15.18 -7.70 -0.12
N ALA A 150 13.99 -7.25 -0.50
CA ALA A 150 12.95 -6.81 0.40
C ALA A 150 11.76 -7.79 0.39
N TYR A 151 11.19 -8.03 1.56
CA TYR A 151 9.92 -8.71 1.72
C TYR A 151 8.88 -7.68 2.13
N LEU A 152 7.79 -7.65 1.41
CA LEU A 152 6.67 -6.74 1.61
C LEU A 152 5.37 -7.54 1.63
N GLY A 153 4.47 -7.23 2.54
CA GLY A 153 3.16 -7.89 2.51
C GLY A 153 2.09 -7.13 3.29
N HIS A 154 0.86 -7.32 2.84
CA HIS A 154 -0.34 -6.74 3.43
C HIS A 154 -1.22 -7.83 4.04
N SER A 155 -1.84 -7.58 5.19
CA SER A 155 -2.81 -8.50 5.82
C SER A 155 -2.19 -9.89 6.08
N ALA A 156 -2.82 -10.98 5.60
CA ALA A 156 -2.26 -12.34 5.64
C ALA A 156 -0.86 -12.40 5.00
N GLY A 157 -0.67 -11.66 3.89
CA GLY A 157 0.63 -11.53 3.24
C GLY A 157 1.68 -10.83 4.10
N GLY A 158 1.28 -9.94 5.01
CA GLY A 158 2.19 -9.32 5.97
C GLY A 158 2.77 -10.34 6.97
N LEU A 159 1.94 -11.27 7.45
CA LEU A 159 2.43 -12.41 8.26
C LEU A 159 3.32 -13.33 7.44
N LEU A 160 2.91 -13.64 6.21
CA LEU A 160 3.65 -14.53 5.33
C LEU A 160 5.00 -13.93 4.91
N ALA A 161 5.09 -12.61 4.70
CA ALA A 161 6.34 -11.90 4.45
C ALA A 161 7.32 -12.04 5.61
N ALA A 162 6.84 -11.86 6.85
CA ALA A 162 7.66 -12.05 8.05
C ALA A 162 8.11 -13.51 8.19
N ASN A 163 7.22 -14.47 7.91
CA ASN A 163 7.50 -15.90 7.97
C ASN A 163 8.54 -16.34 6.92
N LEU A 164 8.36 -15.95 5.67
CA LEU A 164 9.31 -16.26 4.59
C LEU A 164 10.69 -15.66 4.86
N ALA A 165 10.74 -14.40 5.31
CA ALA A 165 11.98 -13.73 5.67
C ALA A 165 12.71 -14.44 6.83
N ALA A 166 11.95 -14.86 7.86
CA ALA A 166 12.51 -15.58 9.00
C ALA A 166 12.94 -17.01 8.69
N ALA A 167 12.23 -17.69 7.79
CA ALA A 167 12.53 -19.07 7.36
C ALA A 167 13.42 -19.12 6.10
N SER A 168 13.95 -17.99 5.63
CA SER A 168 14.62 -17.87 4.33
C SER A 168 15.80 -18.86 4.17
N GLU A 169 16.61 -19.07 5.20
CA GLU A 169 17.71 -20.03 5.19
C GLU A 169 17.18 -21.47 5.00
N ARG A 170 16.20 -21.88 5.79
CA ARG A 170 15.57 -23.22 5.71
C ARG A 170 14.91 -23.46 4.36
N LEU A 171 14.28 -22.43 3.81
CA LEU A 171 13.57 -22.47 2.52
C LEU A 171 14.49 -22.23 1.30
N LYS A 172 15.78 -22.00 1.53
CA LYS A 172 16.77 -21.65 0.47
C LYS A 172 16.35 -20.43 -0.35
N LEU A 173 15.75 -19.45 0.30
CA LEU A 173 15.40 -18.15 -0.25
C LEU A 173 16.44 -17.10 0.13
N PRO A 174 16.57 -16.01 -0.61
CA PRO A 174 17.51 -14.95 -0.25
C PRO A 174 17.11 -14.27 1.06
N ALA A 175 18.11 -13.94 1.88
CA ALA A 175 17.90 -13.27 3.15
C ALA A 175 17.34 -11.86 2.97
N ALA A 176 16.41 -11.47 3.84
CA ALA A 176 15.84 -10.14 3.83
C ALA A 176 16.88 -9.08 4.25
N LYS A 177 17.02 -8.00 3.49
CA LYS A 177 17.66 -6.75 3.90
C LYS A 177 16.64 -5.74 4.39
N ALA A 178 15.41 -5.81 3.87
CA ALA A 178 14.28 -5.00 4.29
C ALA A 178 13.06 -5.91 4.47
N LEU A 179 12.27 -5.64 5.50
CA LEU A 179 10.98 -6.27 5.75
C LEU A 179 9.96 -5.19 6.12
N MET A 180 8.91 -5.08 5.35
CA MET A 180 7.78 -4.23 5.68
C MET A 180 6.50 -5.06 5.73
N VAL A 181 5.82 -5.02 6.86
CA VAL A 181 4.52 -5.68 7.05
C VAL A 181 3.48 -4.60 7.30
N VAL A 182 2.43 -4.59 6.47
CA VAL A 182 1.37 -3.60 6.52
C VAL A 182 0.08 -4.27 6.95
N GLU A 183 -0.48 -3.80 8.07
CA GLU A 183 -1.71 -4.33 8.64
C GLU A 183 -1.72 -5.88 8.72
N PRO A 184 -0.64 -6.49 9.24
CA PRO A 184 -0.50 -7.94 9.25
C PRO A 184 -1.58 -8.59 10.12
N GLY A 185 -2.17 -9.67 9.62
CA GLY A 185 -3.16 -10.43 10.39
C GLY A 185 -3.94 -11.46 9.55
N LYS A 186 -4.59 -12.43 10.16
CA LYS A 186 -4.56 -12.73 11.60
C LYS A 186 -3.72 -13.97 11.85
N SER A 187 -2.83 -13.93 12.82
CA SER A 187 -2.06 -15.11 13.24
C SER A 187 -2.82 -15.98 14.24
N GLN A 188 -3.90 -15.48 14.83
CA GLN A 188 -4.75 -16.18 15.79
C GLN A 188 -6.22 -15.74 15.62
N GLY A 189 -7.15 -16.68 15.76
CA GLY A 189 -8.58 -16.39 15.76
C GLY A 189 -9.42 -17.66 15.88
N LYS A 190 -10.52 -17.60 16.65
CA LYS A 190 -11.42 -18.73 16.90
C LYS A 190 -12.18 -19.26 15.67
N ARG A 191 -12.12 -18.57 14.55
CA ARG A 191 -12.94 -18.86 13.35
C ARG A 191 -12.14 -19.11 12.08
N TRP A 192 -10.82 -18.86 12.13
CA TRP A 192 -9.90 -19.06 11.04
C TRP A 192 -8.67 -19.75 11.60
N ASP A 193 -8.25 -20.81 10.98
CA ASP A 193 -6.90 -21.32 11.14
C ASP A 193 -5.98 -20.23 10.62
N GLY A 194 -5.54 -19.32 11.50
CA GLY A 194 -4.73 -18.18 11.13
C GLY A 194 -3.40 -18.62 10.53
N VAL A 195 -2.70 -17.72 9.85
CA VAL A 195 -1.34 -17.98 9.39
C VAL A 195 -0.43 -18.08 10.61
N ALA A 196 0.03 -19.30 10.95
CA ALA A 196 0.94 -19.53 12.06
C ALA A 196 2.21 -18.71 11.88
N GLN A 197 2.70 -18.06 12.95
CA GLN A 197 3.89 -17.24 12.87
C GLN A 197 5.15 -18.06 13.14
N GLU A 198 6.11 -17.97 12.23
CA GLU A 198 7.47 -18.52 12.37
C GLU A 198 8.24 -17.81 13.51
N ARG A 199 9.33 -18.43 13.95
CA ARG A 199 10.23 -17.82 14.94
C ARG A 199 11.01 -16.67 14.32
N LEU A 200 10.68 -15.44 14.66
CA LEU A 200 11.30 -14.26 14.06
C LEU A 200 12.78 -14.07 14.42
N SER A 201 13.33 -14.85 15.34
CA SER A 201 14.78 -14.94 15.56
C SER A 201 15.56 -15.44 14.33
N GLY A 202 14.88 -16.04 13.35
CA GLY A 202 15.46 -16.43 12.06
C GLY A 202 15.62 -15.30 11.05
N LEU A 203 15.11 -14.10 11.33
CA LEU A 203 15.39 -12.92 10.49
C LEU A 203 16.89 -12.63 10.46
N ALA A 204 17.42 -12.36 9.28
CA ALA A 204 18.86 -12.11 9.10
C ALA A 204 19.33 -10.88 9.91
N LYS A 205 20.56 -10.92 10.41
CA LYS A 205 21.19 -9.76 11.03
C LYS A 205 21.28 -8.60 10.03
N GLY A 206 20.96 -7.38 10.49
CA GLY A 206 20.96 -6.19 9.66
C GLY A 206 19.72 -6.02 8.80
N THR A 207 18.67 -6.85 8.98
CA THR A 207 17.36 -6.60 8.40
C THR A 207 16.75 -5.33 8.98
N LEU A 208 16.37 -4.38 8.14
CA LEU A 208 15.57 -3.23 8.54
C LEU A 208 14.09 -3.62 8.53
N LEU A 209 13.34 -3.26 9.59
CA LEU A 209 11.95 -3.71 9.78
C LEU A 209 10.99 -2.53 9.99
N LEU A 210 9.93 -2.48 9.20
CA LEU A 210 8.74 -1.67 9.47
C LEU A 210 7.52 -2.57 9.71
N ALA A 211 6.83 -2.32 10.83
CA ALA A 211 5.51 -2.88 11.10
C ALA A 211 4.51 -1.72 11.14
N VAL A 212 3.58 -1.71 10.20
CA VAL A 212 2.64 -0.61 9.97
C VAL A 212 1.22 -1.09 10.22
N CYS A 213 0.40 -0.26 10.86
CA CYS A 213 -1.03 -0.49 11.04
C CYS A 213 -1.82 0.82 10.83
N GLY A 214 -3.11 0.72 10.53
CA GLY A 214 -4.04 1.83 10.40
C GLY A 214 -4.86 2.04 11.68
N ASP A 215 -5.24 3.28 11.99
CA ASP A 215 -6.02 3.60 13.19
C ASP A 215 -7.51 3.22 13.06
N GLU A 216 -8.00 3.05 11.83
CA GLU A 216 -9.36 2.58 11.55
C GLU A 216 -9.40 1.15 11.00
N ASP A 217 -8.29 0.41 11.05
CA ASP A 217 -8.30 -1.00 10.72
C ASP A 217 -9.00 -1.82 11.82
N SER A 218 -10.29 -2.02 11.66
CA SER A 218 -11.11 -2.87 12.54
C SER A 218 -10.93 -4.37 12.27
N HIS A 219 -10.27 -4.75 11.16
CA HIS A 219 -10.09 -6.16 10.76
C HIS A 219 -9.02 -6.86 11.59
N VAL A 220 -7.83 -6.28 11.65
CA VAL A 220 -6.67 -6.87 12.33
C VAL A 220 -6.10 -5.95 13.39
N ALA A 221 -6.43 -4.67 13.35
CA ALA A 221 -5.87 -3.63 14.21
C ALA A 221 -4.33 -3.69 14.20
N CYS A 222 -3.68 -3.30 15.30
CA CYS A 222 -2.21 -3.40 15.43
C CYS A 222 -1.74 -4.69 16.10
N THR A 223 -2.54 -5.74 16.18
CA THR A 223 -2.24 -6.91 17.02
C THR A 223 -0.98 -7.64 16.56
N ASP A 224 -0.95 -8.05 15.29
CA ASP A 224 0.19 -8.80 14.76
C ASP A 224 1.38 -7.89 14.39
N ALA A 225 1.14 -6.64 14.02
CA ALA A 225 2.21 -5.64 13.88
C ALA A 225 3.00 -5.47 15.18
N LYS A 226 2.30 -5.30 16.31
CA LYS A 226 2.92 -5.25 17.65
C LYS A 226 3.65 -6.55 17.99
N ARG A 227 3.09 -7.71 17.62
CA ARG A 227 3.71 -9.02 17.86
C ARG A 227 5.01 -9.15 17.08
N ILE A 228 5.01 -8.87 15.77
CA ILE A 228 6.18 -8.94 14.91
C ILE A 228 7.28 -8.01 15.45
N TYR A 229 6.94 -6.77 15.77
CA TYR A 229 7.88 -5.82 16.35
C TYR A 229 8.52 -6.34 17.65
N ARG A 230 7.71 -6.89 18.57
CA ARG A 230 8.19 -7.37 19.88
C ARG A 230 9.02 -8.65 19.78
N GLN A 231 8.66 -9.56 18.87
CA GLN A 231 9.35 -10.84 18.72
C GLN A 231 10.65 -10.73 17.92
N SER A 232 10.84 -9.68 17.14
CA SER A 232 12.10 -9.38 16.45
C SER A 232 13.13 -8.76 17.39
N ARG A 233 13.43 -9.41 18.53
CA ARG A 233 14.25 -8.85 19.63
C ARG A 233 15.70 -8.62 19.25
N HIS A 234 16.24 -9.43 18.35
CA HIS A 234 17.62 -9.33 17.87
C HIS A 234 17.85 -8.18 16.89
N ILE A 235 16.77 -7.59 16.32
CA ILE A 235 16.84 -6.38 15.51
C ILE A 235 16.91 -5.17 16.45
N PRO A 236 17.98 -4.35 16.37
CA PRO A 236 18.12 -3.18 17.22
C PRO A 236 16.92 -2.21 17.10
N PRO A 237 16.54 -1.48 18.13
CA PRO A 237 15.48 -0.48 18.05
C PRO A 237 15.74 0.61 17.00
N SER A 238 17.00 0.92 16.68
CA SER A 238 17.37 1.83 15.59
C SER A 238 16.97 1.29 14.21
N ASP A 239 16.86 -0.02 14.05
CA ASP A 239 16.66 -0.69 12.76
C ASP A 239 15.24 -1.17 12.55
N LYS A 240 14.32 -0.79 13.44
CA LYS A 240 12.90 -1.12 13.33
C LYS A 240 12.00 -0.04 13.92
N ASN A 241 10.82 0.14 13.29
CA ASN A 241 9.74 0.93 13.89
C ASN A 241 8.39 0.20 13.81
N LEU A 242 7.54 0.50 14.79
CA LEU A 242 6.12 0.20 14.78
C LEU A 242 5.36 1.51 14.56
N LEU A 243 4.63 1.59 13.46
CA LEU A 243 4.00 2.81 12.96
C LEU A 243 2.48 2.67 12.92
N LEU A 244 1.77 3.77 13.20
CA LEU A 244 0.33 3.88 13.05
C LEU A 244 0.03 4.98 12.03
N LEU A 245 -0.52 4.60 10.87
CA LEU A 245 -1.14 5.51 9.94
C LEU A 245 -2.42 6.06 10.56
N ARG A 246 -2.70 7.34 10.34
CA ARG A 246 -3.82 8.03 10.98
C ARG A 246 -4.81 8.55 9.96
N SER A 247 -6.05 8.23 10.19
CA SER A 247 -7.17 8.81 9.42
C SER A 247 -7.26 10.31 9.66
N ASP A 248 -7.54 11.05 8.58
CA ASP A 248 -7.72 12.49 8.64
C ASP A 248 -8.96 12.91 7.83
N ARG A 249 -9.90 13.58 8.49
CA ARG A 249 -11.17 14.03 7.92
C ARG A 249 -11.26 15.56 7.83
N HIS A 250 -10.10 16.23 7.71
CA HIS A 250 -10.05 17.68 7.58
C HIS A 250 -10.67 18.16 6.27
N GLY A 251 -10.49 17.42 5.20
CA GLY A 251 -10.97 17.77 3.86
C GLY A 251 -11.79 16.67 3.18
N ALA A 252 -11.97 16.79 1.86
CA ALA A 252 -12.72 15.85 1.05
C ALA A 252 -11.96 15.52 -0.26
N PRO A 253 -11.84 14.21 -0.63
CA PRO A 253 -12.23 13.06 0.19
C PRO A 253 -11.40 12.94 1.48
N PRO A 254 -11.92 12.30 2.55
CA PRO A 254 -11.16 12.05 3.76
C PRO A 254 -10.10 10.98 3.52
N LEU A 255 -9.00 11.07 4.26
CA LEU A 255 -7.96 10.02 4.30
C LEU A 255 -8.33 9.01 5.40
N LEU A 256 -8.54 7.75 5.04
CA LEU A 256 -9.02 6.71 5.96
C LEU A 256 -8.04 5.55 6.04
N ALA A 257 -7.27 5.48 7.12
CA ALA A 257 -6.29 4.43 7.38
C ALA A 257 -6.98 3.15 7.91
N ASN A 258 -7.83 2.56 7.08
CA ASN A 258 -8.51 1.28 7.32
C ASN A 258 -7.77 0.13 6.63
N HIS A 259 -8.29 -1.10 6.76
CA HIS A 259 -7.64 -2.29 6.21
C HIS A 259 -7.48 -2.30 4.68
N ALA A 260 -8.20 -1.47 3.94
CA ALA A 260 -8.07 -1.35 2.49
C ALA A 260 -7.07 -0.25 2.06
N ALA A 261 -6.64 0.62 2.97
CA ALA A 261 -5.77 1.74 2.64
C ALA A 261 -4.48 1.35 1.89
N PRO A 262 -3.86 0.17 2.11
CA PRO A 262 -2.68 -0.23 1.33
C PRO A 262 -3.00 -0.76 -0.07
N THR A 263 -4.27 -0.85 -0.49
CA THR A 263 -4.64 -1.29 -1.84
C THR A 263 -4.57 -0.12 -2.81
N ALA A 264 -4.01 -0.37 -3.99
CA ALA A 264 -3.77 0.67 -4.99
C ALA A 264 -4.03 0.08 -6.40
N PRO A 265 -5.31 -0.16 -6.76
CA PRO A 265 -5.65 -0.79 -8.03
C PRO A 265 -5.47 0.17 -9.20
N VAL A 266 -5.13 -0.38 -10.36
CA VAL A 266 -5.15 0.34 -11.63
C VAL A 266 -6.12 -0.35 -12.57
N PHE A 267 -7.09 0.41 -13.06
CA PHE A 267 -8.06 -0.05 -14.04
C PHE A 267 -7.84 0.66 -15.38
N GLY A 268 -7.81 -0.09 -16.47
CA GLY A 268 -7.69 0.48 -17.81
C GLY A 268 -7.56 -0.58 -18.90
N PRO A 269 -7.66 -0.18 -20.18
CA PRO A 269 -7.59 -1.11 -21.32
C PRO A 269 -6.26 -1.88 -21.41
N GLN A 270 -5.18 -1.30 -20.89
CA GLN A 270 -3.86 -1.93 -20.85
C GLN A 270 -3.71 -3.00 -19.76
N TYR A 271 -4.65 -3.06 -18.85
CA TYR A 271 -4.73 -4.06 -17.79
C TYR A 271 -6.01 -4.87 -18.02
N PRO A 272 -5.97 -5.94 -18.83
CA PRO A 272 -7.15 -6.76 -19.08
C PRO A 272 -7.62 -7.30 -17.72
N LYS A 273 -8.90 -7.03 -17.43
CA LYS A 273 -9.56 -7.63 -16.28
C LYS A 273 -9.53 -9.14 -16.49
N GLU A 274 -8.87 -9.88 -15.62
CA GLU A 274 -9.10 -11.30 -15.56
C GLU A 274 -10.55 -11.53 -15.07
N GLU A 275 -11.25 -12.51 -15.63
CA GLU A 275 -12.69 -12.77 -15.37
C GLU A 275 -13.03 -12.88 -13.88
N ASP A 276 -12.05 -13.20 -13.04
CA ASP A 276 -12.19 -13.29 -11.57
C ASP A 276 -12.04 -11.94 -10.82
N SER A 277 -11.66 -10.85 -11.48
CA SER A 277 -11.40 -9.58 -10.78
C SER A 277 -12.67 -8.86 -10.34
N ASP A 278 -13.75 -8.97 -11.10
CA ASP A 278 -15.02 -8.28 -10.82
C ASP A 278 -15.71 -8.83 -9.56
N TRP A 279 -15.71 -10.15 -9.36
CA TRP A 279 -16.26 -10.73 -8.12
C TRP A 279 -15.40 -10.43 -6.90
N LEU A 280 -14.09 -10.29 -7.08
CA LEU A 280 -13.17 -9.95 -6.00
C LEU A 280 -13.39 -8.51 -5.55
N LEU A 281 -13.54 -7.57 -6.51
CA LEU A 281 -13.88 -6.18 -6.22
C LEU A 281 -15.24 -6.08 -5.52
N ASP A 282 -16.27 -6.75 -6.06
CA ASP A 282 -17.61 -6.82 -5.47
C ASP A 282 -17.58 -7.41 -4.04
N ARG A 283 -16.73 -8.39 -3.80
CA ARG A 283 -16.57 -9.02 -2.49
C ARG A 283 -15.71 -8.19 -1.53
N VAL A 284 -14.70 -7.50 -2.02
CA VAL A 284 -13.94 -6.51 -1.25
C VAL A 284 -14.84 -5.34 -0.92
N GLU A 285 -15.60 -4.82 -1.88
CA GLU A 285 -16.62 -3.79 -1.66
C GLU A 285 -17.67 -4.26 -0.64
N LYS A 286 -18.27 -5.44 -0.80
CA LYS A 286 -19.25 -6.00 0.15
C LYS A 286 -18.68 -6.31 1.53
N ARG A 287 -17.39 -6.62 1.65
CA ARG A 287 -16.73 -6.87 2.92
C ARG A 287 -16.24 -5.61 3.59
N LEU A 288 -15.94 -4.58 2.78
CA LEU A 288 -15.56 -3.23 3.22
C LEU A 288 -16.82 -2.35 3.39
N GLU A 289 -17.97 -2.77 2.89
CA GLU A 289 -19.28 -2.22 3.26
C GLU A 289 -19.48 -2.41 4.76
N VAL A 290 -18.89 -1.52 5.52
CA VAL A 290 -19.48 -1.09 6.79
C VAL A 290 -20.79 -0.44 6.37
N GLN A 291 -21.93 -1.05 6.74
CA GLN A 291 -23.26 -0.55 6.40
C GLN A 291 -23.29 0.96 6.59
N PRO A 292 -23.75 1.74 5.59
CA PRO A 292 -23.87 3.17 5.73
C PRO A 292 -24.90 3.45 6.80
N ALA A 293 -24.45 3.74 8.02
CA ALA A 293 -25.27 4.43 8.98
C ALA A 293 -25.47 5.84 8.42
N GLU A 294 -26.66 6.05 7.82
CA GLU A 294 -27.19 7.35 7.45
C GLU A 294 -26.24 8.30 6.69
N GLY A 295 -25.95 8.00 5.42
CA GLY A 295 -25.43 8.99 4.47
C GLY A 295 -24.00 9.48 4.68
N ARG A 296 -23.20 8.85 5.56
CA ARG A 296 -21.78 9.12 5.71
C ARG A 296 -20.98 8.03 5.02
N TYR A 297 -20.23 8.43 4.02
CA TYR A 297 -19.20 7.60 3.41
C TYR A 297 -18.17 7.23 4.50
N THR A 298 -18.21 5.99 4.99
CA THR A 298 -17.36 5.55 6.12
C THR A 298 -16.19 4.67 5.72
N GLY A 299 -16.00 4.40 4.41
CA GLY A 299 -14.94 3.54 3.89
C GLY A 299 -13.97 4.29 2.98
N HIS A 300 -12.67 3.91 3.03
CA HIS A 300 -11.74 4.23 1.97
C HIS A 300 -12.23 3.55 0.68
N ASP A 301 -12.38 4.30 -0.40
CA ASP A 301 -12.62 3.70 -1.71
C ASP A 301 -11.31 3.00 -2.15
N PRO A 302 -11.27 1.67 -2.22
CA PRO A 302 -10.05 0.95 -2.59
C PRO A 302 -9.57 1.27 -4.02
N ARG A 303 -10.37 2.00 -4.79
CA ARG A 303 -10.04 2.47 -6.15
C ARG A 303 -9.29 3.80 -6.16
N VAL A 304 -9.15 4.45 -5.02
CA VAL A 304 -8.49 5.75 -4.92
C VAL A 304 -7.09 5.56 -4.39
N ILE A 305 -6.10 6.04 -5.14
CA ILE A 305 -4.72 6.18 -4.69
C ILE A 305 -4.59 7.59 -4.11
N ASP A 306 -4.18 7.69 -2.85
CA ASP A 306 -4.18 8.96 -2.12
C ASP A 306 -2.91 9.17 -1.27
N ALA A 307 -2.95 10.16 -0.39
CA ALA A 307 -1.82 10.51 0.46
C ALA A 307 -1.39 9.38 1.42
N LEU A 308 -2.28 8.43 1.76
CA LEU A 308 -1.90 7.26 2.57
C LEU A 308 -1.00 6.30 1.79
N ASP A 309 -1.12 6.28 0.44
CA ASP A 309 -0.18 5.59 -0.41
C ASP A 309 1.15 6.34 -0.49
N TRP A 310 1.12 7.58 -1.03
CA TRP A 310 2.34 8.31 -1.39
C TRP A 310 3.18 8.71 -0.18
N TYR A 311 2.57 9.26 0.85
CA TYR A 311 3.26 9.72 2.08
C TYR A 311 3.25 8.66 3.18
N GLY A 312 2.39 7.66 3.07
CA GLY A 312 2.30 6.52 3.97
C GLY A 312 3.13 5.35 3.47
N THR A 313 2.47 4.35 2.89
CA THR A 313 3.07 3.05 2.59
C THR A 313 4.22 3.11 1.57
N TRP A 314 4.08 3.88 0.47
CA TRP A 314 5.10 3.96 -0.58
C TRP A 314 6.35 4.67 -0.10
N LYS A 315 6.21 5.86 0.51
CA LYS A 315 7.35 6.61 1.08
C LYS A 315 8.13 5.78 2.10
N LEU A 316 7.41 5.12 3.00
CA LEU A 316 8.03 4.29 4.03
C LEU A 316 8.79 3.11 3.41
N PHE A 317 8.23 2.45 2.40
CA PHE A 317 8.88 1.34 1.72
C PHE A 317 10.10 1.79 0.91
N ASP A 318 10.01 2.91 0.18
CA ASP A 318 11.13 3.49 -0.55
C ASP A 318 12.29 3.87 0.38
N GLY A 319 11.98 4.58 1.47
CA GLY A 319 12.98 4.94 2.47
C GLY A 319 13.64 3.70 3.11
N LEU A 320 12.84 2.65 3.38
CA LEU A 320 13.35 1.40 3.95
C LEU A 320 14.29 0.67 2.99
N THR A 321 13.90 0.54 1.72
CA THR A 321 14.71 -0.13 0.69
C THR A 321 15.94 0.68 0.31
N ASP A 322 15.82 2.00 0.21
CA ASP A 322 16.96 2.89 -0.02
C ASP A 322 17.98 2.80 1.13
N ALA A 323 17.52 2.75 2.38
CA ALA A 323 18.39 2.55 3.53
C ALA A 323 19.07 1.18 3.51
N ALA A 324 18.29 0.12 3.26
CA ALA A 324 18.78 -1.25 3.30
C ALA A 324 19.74 -1.60 2.15
N PHE A 325 19.53 -1.02 0.97
CA PHE A 325 20.27 -1.38 -0.24
C PHE A 325 21.40 -0.40 -0.57
N TYR A 326 21.23 0.89 -0.20
CA TYR A 326 22.11 1.96 -0.67
C TYR A 326 22.60 2.88 0.45
N ASN A 327 22.19 2.62 1.70
CA ASN A 327 22.53 3.42 2.90
C ASN A 327 22.16 4.92 2.75
N ARG A 328 20.99 5.20 2.17
CA ARG A 328 20.45 6.55 1.97
C ARG A 328 18.97 6.61 2.33
N ASN A 329 18.41 7.80 2.49
CA ASN A 329 16.98 8.04 2.75
C ASN A 329 16.40 7.33 3.99
N ARG A 330 17.29 6.89 4.92
CA ARG A 330 16.87 6.17 6.13
C ARG A 330 15.88 6.96 6.97
N GLN A 331 16.02 8.27 7.02
CA GLN A 331 15.13 9.18 7.75
C GLN A 331 13.68 9.14 7.28
N TYR A 332 13.39 8.65 6.06
CA TYR A 332 12.03 8.48 5.57
C TYR A 332 11.35 7.20 6.07
N ALA A 333 12.12 6.28 6.64
CA ALA A 333 11.60 4.99 7.11
C ALA A 333 11.78 4.76 8.61
N LEU A 334 12.85 5.29 9.19
CA LEU A 334 13.29 4.96 10.55
C LEU A 334 13.72 6.20 11.32
N GLY A 335 13.58 6.18 12.67
CA GLY A 335 14.15 7.19 13.54
C GLY A 335 13.15 8.23 14.05
N ALA A 336 11.87 8.10 13.79
CA ALA A 336 10.81 9.02 14.23
C ALA A 336 11.03 10.48 13.75
N THR A 337 11.63 10.64 12.58
CA THR A 337 11.97 11.94 11.99
C THR A 337 10.76 12.64 11.39
N PRO A 338 10.80 13.94 11.11
CA PRO A 338 9.77 14.63 10.37
C PRO A 338 9.53 14.04 8.97
N GLU A 339 10.57 13.56 8.30
CA GLU A 339 10.46 12.92 6.97
C GLU A 339 9.72 11.59 7.05
N GLN A 340 9.94 10.79 8.11
CA GLN A 340 9.21 9.55 8.33
C GLN A 340 7.73 9.83 8.61
N THR A 341 7.45 10.80 9.48
CA THR A 341 6.11 11.01 10.05
C THR A 341 5.24 11.95 9.23
N GLY A 342 5.83 12.86 8.42
CA GLY A 342 5.08 13.83 7.63
C GLY A 342 4.21 13.20 6.56
N MET A 343 2.98 13.69 6.40
CA MET A 343 1.98 13.18 5.47
C MET A 343 1.56 14.22 4.42
N GLY A 344 2.33 15.31 4.25
CA GLY A 344 2.00 16.41 3.37
C GLY A 344 1.01 17.41 3.98
N GLN A 345 0.42 18.25 3.14
CA GLN A 345 -0.52 19.30 3.55
C GLN A 345 -1.76 19.27 2.68
N TRP A 346 -2.90 19.49 3.28
CA TRP A 346 -4.16 19.77 2.60
C TRP A 346 -4.03 21.04 1.72
N SER A 347 -4.90 21.21 0.74
CA SER A 347 -4.84 22.34 -0.19
C SER A 347 -4.96 23.71 0.47
N ASP A 348 -5.45 23.80 1.70
CA ASP A 348 -5.50 25.01 2.52
C ASP A 348 -4.25 25.25 3.38
N GLY A 349 -3.22 24.41 3.23
CA GLY A 349 -1.96 24.48 3.98
C GLY A 349 -1.99 23.78 5.35
N THR A 350 -3.12 23.23 5.77
CA THR A 350 -3.20 22.47 7.03
C THR A 350 -2.40 21.17 6.89
N PRO A 351 -1.46 20.87 7.81
CA PRO A 351 -0.75 19.60 7.77
C PRO A 351 -1.69 18.41 7.93
N VAL A 352 -1.52 17.39 7.09
CA VAL A 352 -2.18 16.09 7.28
C VAL A 352 -1.68 15.47 8.58
N LYS A 353 -2.57 14.79 9.30
CA LYS A 353 -2.21 14.14 10.57
C LYS A 353 -0.98 13.24 10.40
N PRO A 354 0.11 13.47 11.13
CA PRO A 354 1.36 12.72 10.94
C PRO A 354 1.21 11.26 11.35
N ILE A 355 2.03 10.40 10.75
CA ILE A 355 2.21 9.00 11.19
C ILE A 355 2.66 9.00 12.66
N LYS A 356 2.03 8.16 13.48
CA LYS A 356 2.43 8.02 14.88
C LYS A 356 3.43 6.88 15.04
N VAL A 357 4.61 7.18 15.52
CA VAL A 357 5.58 6.17 15.92
C VAL A 357 5.16 5.61 17.28
N LEU A 358 4.84 4.33 17.32
CA LEU A 358 4.39 3.63 18.54
C LEU A 358 5.59 3.07 19.33
N LYS A 359 6.60 2.66 18.59
CA LYS A 359 7.90 2.19 19.11
C LYS A 359 8.95 2.18 18.01
#